data_a8d91c8160e6e92c1864aea72ed0bbcf
#
_entry.id   a8d91c8160e6e92c1864aea72ed0bbcf
#
_cell.length_a   1.000
_cell.length_b   1.000
_cell.length_c   1.000
_cell.angle_alpha   90.00
_cell.angle_beta   90.00
_cell.angle_gamma   90.00
#
_symmetry.space_group_name_H-M   'P 1'
#
loop_
_entity.id
_entity.type
_entity.pdbx_description
1 polymer ?
#
loop_
_entity_poly.entity_id
_entity_poly.type
_entity_poly.pdbx_seq_one_letter_code
_entity_poly.pdbx_strand_id
1 'polypeptide(L)'
;MELILKYFNQFTPQQINQFEQLKDLYAHWNQQINVISRKDIDLLYERHVLHSLGISKVINFKDGSEILDVGTGGGFPGIPLAIMRPELRVVLADSTGKKIDAVKEFIDKLKLSNVVAENSRVEN
;
A
#
# COMPACT_ATOMS: atom_id res chain seq x y z
N MET A 1 7.05 4.33 12.16
CA MET A 1 7.97 3.43 11.44
C MET A 1 8.71 2.46 12.35
N GLU A 2 9.03 2.87 13.55
CA GLU A 2 9.71 1.99 14.52
C GLU A 2 8.95 0.67 14.77
N LEU A 3 7.61 0.74 14.83
CA LEU A 3 6.77 -0.44 15.02
C LEU A 3 6.97 -1.46 13.90
N ILE A 4 7.06 -1.01 12.66
CA ILE A 4 7.27 -1.89 11.51
C ILE A 4 8.64 -2.56 11.59
N LEU A 5 9.68 -1.78 11.90
CA LEU A 5 11.05 -2.30 12.00
C LEU A 5 11.23 -3.30 13.14
N LYS A 6 10.38 -3.23 14.16
CA LYS A 6 10.39 -4.20 15.26
C LYS A 6 10.04 -5.61 14.79
N TYR A 7 9.11 -5.73 13.85
CA TYR A 7 8.62 -7.02 13.37
C TYR A 7 9.20 -7.42 12.01
N PHE A 8 9.72 -6.47 11.24
CA PHE A 8 10.26 -6.69 9.91
C PHE A 8 11.58 -5.95 9.80
N ASN A 9 12.70 -6.64 10.01
CA ASN A 9 14.02 -6.01 10.13
C ASN A 9 14.93 -6.23 8.93
N GLN A 10 14.40 -6.75 7.81
CA GLN A 10 15.20 -7.10 6.64
C GLN A 10 14.93 -6.18 5.44
N PHE A 11 14.55 -4.93 5.69
CA PHE A 11 14.28 -3.99 4.62
C PHE A 11 15.54 -3.26 4.16
N THR A 12 15.62 -3.01 2.85
CA THR A 12 16.65 -2.15 2.28
C THR A 12 16.41 -0.69 2.69
N PRO A 13 17.44 0.18 2.61
CA PRO A 13 17.22 1.61 2.84
C PRO A 13 16.15 2.22 1.95
N GLN A 14 16.04 1.77 0.70
CA GLN A 14 14.99 2.24 -0.21
C GLN A 14 13.60 1.86 0.30
N GLN A 15 13.42 0.62 0.75
CA GLN A 15 12.14 0.17 1.31
C GLN A 15 11.77 0.96 2.57
N ILE A 16 12.72 1.19 3.46
CA ILE A 16 12.50 1.99 4.67
C ILE A 16 12.04 3.39 4.30
N ASN A 17 12.70 4.03 3.33
CA ASN A 17 12.31 5.35 2.86
C ASN A 17 10.89 5.35 2.27
N GLN A 18 10.55 4.34 1.49
CA GLN A 18 9.20 4.20 0.93
C GLN A 18 8.14 4.09 2.03
N PHE A 19 8.39 3.26 3.05
CA PHE A 19 7.46 3.15 4.18
C PHE A 19 7.34 4.46 4.97
N GLU A 20 8.45 5.17 5.18
CA GLU A 20 8.44 6.43 5.92
C GLU A 20 7.64 7.53 5.21
N GLN A 21 7.60 7.52 3.89
CA GLN A 21 6.84 8.50 3.11
C GLN A 21 5.32 8.30 3.18
N LEU A 22 4.85 7.12 3.56
CA LEU A 22 3.43 6.79 3.50
C LEU A 22 2.57 7.75 4.32
N LYS A 23 2.97 8.05 5.54
CA LYS A 23 2.15 8.89 6.43
C LYS A 23 1.90 10.27 5.83
N ASP A 24 2.92 10.90 5.30
CA ASP A 24 2.80 12.24 4.72
C ASP A 24 1.95 12.22 3.45
N LEU A 25 2.12 11.20 2.61
CA LEU A 25 1.33 11.05 1.38
C LEU A 25 -0.16 10.87 1.70
N TYR A 26 -0.48 9.97 2.63
CA TYR A 26 -1.87 9.74 3.00
C TYR A 26 -2.48 10.95 3.70
N ALA A 27 -1.73 11.63 4.57
CA ALA A 27 -2.21 12.84 5.23
C ALA A 27 -2.50 13.95 4.22
N HIS A 28 -1.62 14.12 3.23
CA HIS A 28 -1.81 15.12 2.18
C HIS A 28 -3.10 14.88 1.38
N TRP A 29 -3.28 13.64 0.90
CA TRP A 29 -4.48 13.32 0.12
C TRP A 29 -5.75 13.31 0.94
N ASN A 30 -5.67 12.94 2.22
CA ASN A 30 -6.83 12.93 3.10
C ASN A 30 -7.39 14.32 3.39
N GLN A 31 -6.63 15.38 3.12
CA GLN A 31 -7.14 16.74 3.17
C GLN A 31 -8.14 17.03 2.06
N GLN A 32 -8.06 16.29 0.96
CA GLN A 32 -8.91 16.50 -0.22
C GLN A 32 -10.03 15.46 -0.31
N ILE A 33 -9.69 14.21 -0.06
CA ILE A 33 -10.65 13.09 -0.08
C ILE A 33 -10.31 12.13 1.06
N ASN A 34 -11.32 11.37 1.50
CA ASN A 34 -11.10 10.38 2.57
C ASN A 34 -10.60 9.07 1.98
N VAL A 35 -9.27 8.92 1.83
CA VAL A 35 -8.66 7.65 1.42
C VAL A 35 -8.64 6.65 2.56
N ILE A 36 -8.42 7.14 3.79
CA ILE A 36 -8.57 6.37 5.03
C ILE A 36 -9.23 7.27 6.08
N SER A 37 -9.70 6.69 7.20
CA SER A 37 -10.32 7.49 8.25
C SER A 37 -9.29 8.42 8.91
N ARG A 38 -9.76 9.56 9.45
CA ARG A 38 -8.88 10.51 10.13
C ARG A 38 -8.17 9.90 11.33
N LYS A 39 -8.88 9.04 12.07
CA LYS A 39 -8.30 8.34 13.22
C LYS A 39 -7.14 7.43 12.78
N ASP A 40 -7.26 6.84 11.61
CA ASP A 40 -6.27 5.88 11.12
C ASP A 40 -5.01 6.56 10.58
N ILE A 41 -5.06 7.86 10.22
CA ILE A 41 -3.86 8.59 9.81
C ILE A 41 -2.79 8.56 10.91
N ASP A 42 -3.19 8.84 12.15
CA ASP A 42 -2.24 8.86 13.27
C ASP A 42 -1.71 7.47 13.61
N LEU A 43 -2.49 6.44 13.30
CA LEU A 43 -2.13 5.04 13.59
C LEU A 43 -1.88 4.26 12.29
N LEU A 44 -1.44 4.96 11.24
CA LEU A 44 -1.27 4.38 9.91
C LEU A 44 -0.41 3.12 9.94
N TYR A 45 0.75 3.19 10.57
CA TYR A 45 1.69 2.07 10.57
C TYR A 45 1.17 0.88 11.37
N GLU A 46 0.45 1.12 12.45
CA GLU A 46 -0.14 0.06 13.27
C GLU A 46 -1.34 -0.58 12.59
N ARG A 47 -2.31 0.24 12.16
CA ARG A 47 -3.61 -0.24 11.70
C ARG A 47 -3.62 -0.69 10.25
N HIS A 48 -2.82 -0.05 9.41
CA HIS A 48 -2.85 -0.35 7.98
C HIS A 48 -1.56 -1.02 7.48
N VAL A 49 -0.41 -0.45 7.78
CA VAL A 49 0.84 -0.99 7.25
C VAL A 49 1.20 -2.32 7.90
N LEU A 50 1.28 -2.36 9.22
CA LEU A 50 1.64 -3.60 9.93
C LEU A 50 0.61 -4.69 9.67
N HIS A 51 -0.68 -4.36 9.67
CA HIS A 51 -1.75 -5.30 9.38
C HIS A 51 -1.59 -5.90 7.98
N SER A 52 -1.31 -5.04 6.99
CA SER A 52 -1.09 -5.49 5.62
C SER A 52 0.11 -6.42 5.50
N LEU A 53 1.22 -6.06 6.13
CA LEU A 53 2.43 -6.88 6.11
C LEU A 53 2.25 -8.21 6.85
N GLY A 54 1.34 -8.26 7.82
CA GLY A 54 0.99 -9.50 8.51
C GLY A 54 0.49 -10.59 7.58
N ILE A 55 -0.11 -10.21 6.44
CA ILE A 55 -0.56 -11.16 5.43
C ILE A 55 0.60 -11.98 4.90
N SER A 56 1.77 -11.38 4.72
CA SER A 56 2.95 -12.08 4.21
C SER A 56 3.49 -13.14 5.17
N LYS A 57 3.17 -13.03 6.46
CA LYS A 57 3.56 -14.05 7.45
C LYS A 57 2.65 -15.26 7.41
N VAL A 58 1.43 -15.09 6.90
CA VAL A 58 0.43 -16.16 6.79
C VAL A 58 0.47 -16.79 5.41
N ILE A 59 0.66 -15.97 4.37
CA ILE A 59 0.70 -16.42 2.98
C ILE A 59 2.10 -16.21 2.43
N ASN A 60 2.73 -17.30 2.00
CA ASN A 60 4.06 -17.25 1.38
C ASN A 60 3.90 -17.11 -0.14
N PHE A 61 3.97 -15.88 -0.63
CA PHE A 61 3.91 -15.60 -2.06
C PHE A 61 5.22 -16.00 -2.75
N LYS A 62 5.11 -16.71 -3.87
CA LYS A 62 6.28 -17.01 -4.70
C LYS A 62 6.76 -15.76 -5.43
N ASP A 63 8.06 -15.65 -5.67
CA ASP A 63 8.62 -14.56 -6.47
C ASP A 63 7.96 -14.53 -7.85
N GLY A 64 7.62 -13.32 -8.29
CA GLY A 64 6.94 -13.14 -9.56
C GLY A 64 5.43 -13.38 -9.53
N SER A 65 4.87 -13.72 -8.37
CA SER A 65 3.41 -13.88 -8.23
C SER A 65 2.70 -12.57 -8.55
N GLU A 66 1.52 -12.69 -9.16
CA GLU A 66 0.64 -11.57 -9.40
C GLU A 66 -0.44 -11.52 -8.33
N ILE A 67 -0.63 -10.36 -7.73
CA ILE A 67 -1.63 -10.15 -6.67
C ILE A 67 -2.64 -9.12 -7.18
N LEU A 68 -3.91 -9.45 -7.08
CA LEU A 68 -5.00 -8.53 -7.39
C LEU A 68 -5.66 -8.10 -6.08
N ASP A 69 -5.54 -6.82 -5.75
CA ASP A 69 -6.17 -6.22 -4.59
C ASP A 69 -7.47 -5.54 -5.04
N VAL A 70 -8.60 -6.22 -4.87
CA VAL A 70 -9.92 -5.77 -5.29
C VAL A 70 -10.56 -4.92 -4.20
N GLY A 71 -11.07 -3.75 -4.59
CA GLY A 71 -11.61 -2.81 -3.61
C GLY A 71 -10.53 -2.22 -2.73
N THR A 72 -9.39 -1.90 -3.35
CA THR A 72 -8.18 -1.50 -2.63
C THR A 72 -8.36 -0.24 -1.78
N GLY A 73 -9.32 0.62 -2.12
CA GLY A 73 -9.53 1.89 -1.42
C GLY A 73 -8.29 2.75 -1.46
N GLY A 74 -7.66 2.95 -0.31
CA GLY A 74 -6.44 3.73 -0.18
C GLY A 74 -5.16 2.98 -0.55
N GLY A 75 -5.25 1.76 -1.09
CA GLY A 75 -4.07 0.99 -1.50
C GLY A 75 -3.62 -0.05 -0.48
N PHE A 76 -4.51 -0.49 0.39
CA PHE A 76 -4.21 -1.51 1.39
C PHE A 76 -4.98 -2.80 1.09
N PRO A 77 -4.36 -3.97 1.20
CA PRO A 77 -2.97 -4.22 1.63
C PRO A 77 -1.93 -4.09 0.51
N GLY A 78 -2.32 -3.75 -0.71
CA GLY A 78 -1.48 -3.88 -1.90
C GLY A 78 -0.20 -3.05 -1.86
N ILE A 79 -0.26 -1.76 -1.48
CA ILE A 79 0.92 -0.89 -1.47
C ILE A 79 1.98 -1.36 -0.47
N PRO A 80 1.66 -1.63 0.81
CA PRO A 80 2.66 -2.17 1.72
C PRO A 80 3.29 -3.48 1.24
N LEU A 81 2.48 -4.39 0.68
CA LEU A 81 3.00 -5.65 0.14
C LEU A 81 3.95 -5.42 -1.04
N ALA A 82 3.62 -4.48 -1.91
CA ALA A 82 4.48 -4.15 -3.06
C ALA A 82 5.82 -3.56 -2.61
N ILE A 83 5.83 -2.73 -1.58
CA ILE A 83 7.07 -2.19 -1.02
C ILE A 83 7.92 -3.30 -0.42
N MET A 84 7.30 -4.18 0.38
CA MET A 84 8.02 -5.25 1.05
C MET A 84 8.56 -6.31 0.09
N ARG A 85 7.81 -6.60 -0.97
CA ARG A 85 8.15 -7.65 -1.94
C ARG A 85 8.22 -7.09 -3.36
N PRO A 86 9.33 -6.40 -3.73
CA PRO A 86 9.47 -5.79 -5.06
C PRO A 86 9.37 -6.78 -6.22
N GLU A 87 9.57 -8.06 -5.98
CA GLU A 87 9.46 -9.11 -6.98
C GLU A 87 8.02 -9.54 -7.28
N LEU A 88 7.05 -9.09 -6.48
CA LEU A 88 5.63 -9.34 -6.75
C LEU A 88 5.10 -8.35 -7.78
N ARG A 89 4.07 -8.76 -8.51
CA ARG A 89 3.28 -7.87 -9.37
C ARG A 89 1.96 -7.61 -8.69
N VAL A 90 1.65 -6.35 -8.42
CA VAL A 90 0.45 -5.97 -7.68
C VAL A 90 -0.44 -5.10 -8.55
N VAL A 91 -1.69 -5.51 -8.68
CA VAL A 91 -2.72 -4.73 -9.36
C VAL A 91 -3.73 -4.28 -8.31
N LEU A 92 -3.91 -2.96 -8.21
CA LEU A 92 -4.86 -2.35 -7.29
C LEU A 92 -6.08 -1.93 -8.09
N ALA A 93 -7.25 -2.44 -7.73
CA ALA A 93 -8.50 -2.14 -8.42
C ALA A 93 -9.53 -1.55 -7.48
N ASP A 94 -10.19 -0.49 -7.90
CA ASP A 94 -11.29 0.12 -7.16
C ASP A 94 -12.24 0.83 -8.12
N SER A 95 -13.52 0.88 -7.77
CA SER A 95 -14.52 1.57 -8.59
C SER A 95 -14.56 3.08 -8.32
N THR A 96 -13.90 3.56 -7.27
CA THR A 96 -13.88 4.98 -6.89
C THR A 96 -12.71 5.69 -7.55
N GLY A 97 -12.99 6.46 -8.60
CA GLY A 97 -11.97 7.12 -9.41
C GLY A 97 -11.04 8.03 -8.62
N LYS A 98 -11.59 8.80 -7.67
CA LYS A 98 -10.77 9.70 -6.85
C LYS A 98 -9.76 8.95 -5.98
N LYS A 99 -10.15 7.80 -5.43
CA LYS A 99 -9.22 6.97 -4.65
C LYS A 99 -8.13 6.39 -5.54
N ILE A 100 -8.48 5.96 -6.74
CA ILE A 100 -7.49 5.45 -7.69
C ILE A 100 -6.53 6.55 -8.13
N ASP A 101 -6.99 7.78 -8.31
CA ASP A 101 -6.11 8.91 -8.63
C ASP A 101 -5.08 9.13 -7.51
N ALA A 102 -5.53 9.08 -6.25
CA ALA A 102 -4.63 9.18 -5.10
C ALA A 102 -3.60 8.06 -5.08
N VAL A 103 -4.06 6.82 -5.29
CA VAL A 103 -3.19 5.64 -5.29
C VAL A 103 -2.16 5.71 -6.40
N LYS A 104 -2.54 6.18 -7.60
CA LYS A 104 -1.59 6.37 -8.70
C LYS A 104 -0.51 7.38 -8.34
N GLU A 105 -0.86 8.45 -7.63
CA GLU A 105 0.15 9.39 -7.16
C GLU A 105 1.06 8.79 -6.11
N PHE A 106 0.53 7.97 -5.20
CA PHE A 106 1.37 7.25 -4.23
C PHE A 106 2.38 6.36 -4.92
N ILE A 107 1.95 5.60 -5.94
CA ILE A 107 2.83 4.74 -6.72
C ILE A 107 3.96 5.55 -7.35
N ASP A 108 3.62 6.68 -7.95
CA ASP A 108 4.59 7.57 -8.60
C ASP A 108 5.57 8.17 -7.59
N LYS A 109 5.06 8.75 -6.50
CA LYS A 109 5.90 9.39 -5.48
C LYS A 109 6.81 8.39 -4.76
N LEU A 110 6.33 7.18 -4.55
CA LEU A 110 7.10 6.11 -3.91
C LEU A 110 8.02 5.40 -4.90
N LYS A 111 7.90 5.70 -6.19
CA LYS A 111 8.70 5.08 -7.27
C LYS A 111 8.56 3.56 -7.28
N LEU A 112 7.31 3.07 -7.15
CA LEU A 112 7.02 1.65 -7.19
C LEU A 112 6.89 1.20 -8.65
N SER A 113 7.73 0.26 -9.07
CA SER A 113 7.73 -0.26 -10.44
C SER A 113 6.91 -1.53 -10.61
N ASN A 114 6.47 -2.13 -9.51
CA ASN A 114 5.78 -3.43 -9.49
C ASN A 114 4.29 -3.32 -9.19
N VAL A 115 3.73 -2.11 -9.27
CA VAL A 115 2.32 -1.85 -8.95
C VAL A 115 1.67 -1.08 -10.07
N VAL A 116 0.44 -1.46 -10.41
CA VAL A 116 -0.44 -0.67 -11.28
C VAL A 116 -1.79 -0.49 -10.58
N ALA A 117 -2.47 0.61 -10.86
CA ALA A 117 -3.78 0.88 -10.31
C ALA A 117 -4.80 1.04 -11.44
N GLU A 118 -5.97 0.43 -11.26
CA GLU A 118 -7.04 0.44 -12.26
C GLU A 118 -8.35 0.92 -11.64
N ASN A 119 -8.99 1.87 -12.30
CA ASN A 119 -10.36 2.25 -11.95
C ASN A 119 -11.31 1.29 -12.67
N SER A 120 -11.71 0.25 -11.95
CA SER A 120 -12.58 -0.77 -12.53
C SER A 120 -13.44 -1.44 -11.46
N ARG A 121 -14.56 -1.97 -11.89
CA ARG A 121 -15.37 -2.87 -11.07
C ARG A 121 -15.06 -4.30 -11.50
N VAL A 122 -14.72 -5.12 -10.53
CA VAL A 122 -14.52 -6.55 -10.76
C VAL A 122 -15.85 -7.26 -10.52
N GLU A 123 -16.85 -6.88 -11.30
CA GLU A 123 -18.14 -7.57 -11.32
C GLU A 123 -18.24 -8.30 -12.66
N ASN A 124 -18.32 -9.60 -12.58
CA ASN A 124 -18.47 -10.50 -13.75
C ASN A 124 -17.24 -10.59 -14.62
#